data_ede8dcc32f9010084cbe6ae86b4edb07
#
_entry.id   ede8dcc32f9010084cbe6ae86b4edb07
#
_cell.length_a   1.000
_cell.length_b   1.000
_cell.length_c   1.000
_cell.angle_alpha   90.00
_cell.angle_beta   90.00
_cell.angle_gamma   90.00
#
_symmetry.space_group_name_H-M   'P 1'
#
loop_
_entity.id
_entity.type
_entity.pdbx_description
1 polymer ?
#
loop_
_entity_poly.entity_id
_entity_poly.type
_entity_poly.pdbx_seq_one_letter_code
_entity_poly.pdbx_strand_id
1 'polypeptide(L)'
;LDLVNNPIHLKYDNGFLHAEGTTLGGDDGIAVAMMLATLDDKNLVHPPLECVFTTDEEIGMDGMVALDASVLKAKQLINLDSEEEGVFTVGCAGGTHMELLLPVQLKKKTGMQLHVEITGLRGGHSGECINLGRANAVMLMGRLLRKLFKKSEFSLGSLDGGSKDNAIPRTCTADLLFFGQFDNRIISATVEKFKEQIRNEYQFTDPDIEVRSDWTDLTSRETAVATAHDTRKAVAMLTALPNGLIETDPNTGRPQTSLNLGICKMQEDQIEITYLVRSSINSQKKYLVSKVKAVGELSGARIDATGDYPAWEYQKDCPLRDTLVCVYEKAYGKKPKLSITHGGLECGLLAAKIPGLQSVSIGPDMEGIHTPDEKLSVESVRRTWDFLVKAMEALA
;
A
#
# COMPACT_ATOMS: atom_id res chain seq x y z
N LEU A 1 -22.19 10.16 -9.56
CA LEU A 1 -23.49 10.26 -8.89
C LEU A 1 -23.39 11.32 -7.80
N ASP A 2 -24.41 12.17 -7.66
CA ASP A 2 -24.51 13.14 -6.55
C ASP A 2 -25.14 12.41 -5.35
N LEU A 3 -24.33 11.83 -4.49
CA LEU A 3 -24.77 11.05 -3.33
C LEU A 3 -25.42 11.92 -2.22
N VAL A 4 -25.27 13.25 -2.28
CA VAL A 4 -25.92 14.17 -1.33
C VAL A 4 -27.41 14.30 -1.63
N ASN A 5 -27.78 14.30 -2.92
CA ASN A 5 -29.14 14.53 -3.36
C ASN A 5 -29.83 13.30 -3.94
N ASN A 6 -29.10 12.21 -4.19
CA ASN A 6 -29.65 10.99 -4.78
C ASN A 6 -29.36 9.79 -3.87
N PRO A 7 -30.37 8.96 -3.55
CA PRO A 7 -30.15 7.72 -2.80
C PRO A 7 -29.38 6.70 -3.65
N ILE A 8 -28.70 5.79 -2.96
CA ILE A 8 -28.13 4.60 -3.58
C ILE A 8 -29.28 3.67 -3.99
N HIS A 9 -29.34 3.30 -5.26
CA HIS A 9 -30.34 2.36 -5.77
C HIS A 9 -29.81 0.94 -5.62
N LEU A 10 -30.31 0.24 -4.59
CA LEU A 10 -29.96 -1.13 -4.31
C LEU A 10 -30.62 -2.10 -5.29
N LYS A 11 -29.85 -3.08 -5.75
CA LYS A 11 -30.32 -4.22 -6.55
C LYS A 11 -29.91 -5.52 -5.90
N TYR A 12 -30.79 -6.52 -6.01
CA TYR A 12 -30.52 -7.89 -5.60
C TYR A 12 -30.54 -8.78 -6.83
N ASP A 13 -29.43 -9.42 -7.13
CA ASP A 13 -29.28 -10.33 -8.25
C ASP A 13 -28.33 -11.48 -7.90
N ASN A 14 -28.69 -12.70 -8.30
CA ASN A 14 -27.89 -13.91 -8.12
C ASN A 14 -27.35 -14.14 -6.71
N GLY A 15 -28.10 -13.73 -5.67
CA GLY A 15 -27.69 -13.90 -4.28
C GLY A 15 -26.83 -12.75 -3.72
N PHE A 16 -26.58 -11.72 -4.52
CA PHE A 16 -25.80 -10.55 -4.14
C PHE A 16 -26.64 -9.28 -4.11
N LEU A 17 -26.33 -8.43 -3.13
CA LEU A 17 -26.77 -7.05 -3.08
C LEU A 17 -25.68 -6.16 -3.69
N HIS A 18 -26.07 -5.25 -4.56
CA HIS A 18 -25.14 -4.27 -5.18
C HIS A 18 -25.87 -2.95 -5.44
N ALA A 19 -25.12 -1.91 -5.81
CA ALA A 19 -25.67 -0.59 -6.16
C ALA A 19 -25.64 -0.38 -7.69
N GLU A 20 -26.58 0.41 -8.21
CA GLU A 20 -26.62 0.75 -9.63
C GLU A 20 -25.72 1.98 -9.91
N GLY A 21 -24.63 1.77 -10.66
CA GLY A 21 -23.77 2.85 -11.18
C GLY A 21 -22.89 3.53 -10.14
N THR A 22 -22.74 2.96 -8.95
CA THR A 22 -21.87 3.45 -7.87
C THR A 22 -21.40 2.29 -7.00
N THR A 23 -20.47 2.54 -6.08
CA THR A 23 -20.15 1.60 -4.99
C THR A 23 -21.36 1.37 -4.12
N LEU A 24 -21.45 0.20 -3.50
CA LEU A 24 -22.53 -0.19 -2.59
C LEU A 24 -22.40 0.51 -1.22
N GLY A 25 -21.17 0.62 -0.69
CA GLY A 25 -20.88 0.95 0.70
C GLY A 25 -21.26 -0.20 1.64
N GLY A 26 -21.21 -1.44 1.15
CA GLY A 26 -21.33 -2.65 1.94
C GLY A 26 -20.16 -2.78 2.91
N ASP A 27 -19.01 -2.37 2.46
CA ASP A 27 -17.79 -2.08 3.21
C ASP A 27 -17.85 -0.63 3.76
N ASP A 28 -18.11 -0.41 5.09
CA ASP A 28 -18.53 -1.41 6.06
C ASP A 28 -19.94 -1.14 6.59
N GLY A 29 -20.86 -0.74 5.70
CA GLY A 29 -22.27 -0.47 6.04
C GLY A 29 -22.99 -1.70 6.61
N ILE A 30 -22.56 -2.92 6.27
CA ILE A 30 -23.15 -4.14 6.80
C ILE A 30 -22.81 -4.34 8.27
N ALA A 31 -21.61 -3.98 8.73
CA ALA A 31 -21.27 -4.01 10.13
C ALA A 31 -22.08 -3.02 10.95
N VAL A 32 -22.30 -1.80 10.41
CA VAL A 32 -23.19 -0.81 11.01
C VAL A 32 -24.58 -1.41 11.20
N ALA A 33 -25.12 -2.08 10.18
CA ALA A 33 -26.44 -2.72 10.26
C ALA A 33 -26.46 -3.86 11.31
N MET A 34 -25.43 -4.71 11.37
CA MET A 34 -25.31 -5.77 12.37
C MET A 34 -25.20 -5.22 13.79
N MET A 35 -24.43 -4.17 14.02
CA MET A 35 -24.32 -3.52 15.33
C MET A 35 -25.65 -2.89 15.77
N LEU A 36 -26.36 -2.23 14.87
CA LEU A 36 -27.69 -1.67 15.16
C LEU A 36 -28.71 -2.78 15.46
N ALA A 37 -28.70 -3.88 14.71
CA ALA A 37 -29.55 -5.04 14.99
C ALA A 37 -29.24 -5.66 16.37
N THR A 38 -27.95 -5.74 16.74
CA THR A 38 -27.52 -6.23 18.07
C THR A 38 -28.06 -5.34 19.20
N LEU A 39 -28.05 -4.00 19.02
CA LEU A 39 -28.55 -3.05 20.02
C LEU A 39 -30.10 -3.06 20.13
N ASP A 40 -30.79 -3.39 19.05
CA ASP A 40 -32.28 -3.39 19.01
C ASP A 40 -32.90 -4.69 19.55
N ASP A 41 -32.24 -5.84 19.36
CA ASP A 41 -32.77 -7.16 19.76
C ASP A 41 -32.56 -7.42 21.26
N LYS A 42 -33.63 -7.29 22.02
CA LYS A 42 -33.64 -7.51 23.48
C LYS A 42 -33.55 -8.97 23.93
N ASN A 43 -33.60 -9.92 23.00
CA ASN A 43 -33.57 -11.35 23.30
C ASN A 43 -32.19 -11.95 23.10
N LEU A 44 -31.24 -11.22 22.52
CA LEU A 44 -29.87 -11.68 22.36
C LEU A 44 -29.20 -11.87 23.73
N VAL A 45 -28.51 -12.97 23.87
CA VAL A 45 -27.64 -13.22 25.03
C VAL A 45 -26.25 -12.71 24.67
N HIS A 46 -25.76 -11.77 25.45
CA HIS A 46 -24.48 -11.12 25.19
C HIS A 46 -23.85 -10.57 26.49
N PRO A 47 -22.51 -10.40 26.58
CA PRO A 47 -21.86 -9.68 27.67
C PRO A 47 -22.21 -8.17 27.55
N PRO A 48 -21.80 -7.32 28.50
CA PRO A 48 -21.88 -5.87 28.32
C PRO A 48 -21.17 -5.45 27.03
N LEU A 49 -21.88 -4.72 26.14
CA LEU A 49 -21.40 -4.32 24.83
C LEU A 49 -21.12 -2.80 24.76
N GLU A 50 -20.11 -2.45 24.02
CA GLU A 50 -19.79 -1.10 23.59
C GLU A 50 -19.69 -1.14 22.07
N CYS A 51 -20.64 -0.51 21.35
CA CYS A 51 -20.61 -0.40 19.89
C CYS A 51 -19.89 0.89 19.51
N VAL A 52 -18.80 0.78 18.78
CA VAL A 52 -17.99 1.91 18.34
C VAL A 52 -18.22 2.12 16.83
N PHE A 53 -18.73 3.28 16.47
CA PHE A 53 -18.93 3.74 15.09
C PHE A 53 -17.96 4.88 14.84
N THR A 54 -17.18 4.78 13.80
CA THR A 54 -16.17 5.77 13.41
C THR A 54 -16.53 6.45 12.10
N THR A 55 -15.80 7.48 11.74
CA THR A 55 -15.91 8.19 10.47
C THR A 55 -14.57 8.18 9.76
N ASP A 56 -14.61 8.36 8.44
CA ASP A 56 -13.42 8.55 7.61
C ASP A 56 -12.40 7.37 7.67
N GLU A 57 -12.89 6.12 7.83
CA GLU A 57 -12.04 4.93 7.80
C GLU A 57 -11.26 4.86 6.49
N GLU A 58 -11.95 4.98 5.35
CA GLU A 58 -11.47 4.79 3.98
C GLU A 58 -10.41 5.82 3.53
N ILE A 59 -10.35 6.97 4.17
CA ILE A 59 -9.43 8.05 3.78
C ILE A 59 -8.28 8.27 4.76
N GLY A 60 -8.24 7.50 5.87
CA GLY A 60 -7.14 7.64 6.83
C GLY A 60 -7.46 7.25 8.25
N MET A 61 -8.65 6.68 8.50
CA MET A 61 -9.11 6.27 9.85
C MET A 61 -9.18 7.46 10.84
N ASP A 62 -9.50 8.66 10.35
CA ASP A 62 -9.42 9.89 11.13
C ASP A 62 -10.35 9.87 12.36
N GLY A 63 -11.53 9.27 12.25
CA GLY A 63 -12.44 9.06 13.37
C GLY A 63 -11.82 8.22 14.47
N MET A 64 -11.15 7.12 14.10
CA MET A 64 -10.45 6.27 15.06
C MET A 64 -9.21 6.96 15.65
N VAL A 65 -8.49 7.74 14.86
CA VAL A 65 -7.35 8.55 15.34
C VAL A 65 -7.81 9.55 16.38
N ALA A 66 -8.95 10.22 16.17
CA ALA A 66 -9.52 11.23 17.07
C ALA A 66 -10.22 10.62 18.30
N LEU A 67 -10.58 9.34 18.28
CA LEU A 67 -11.33 8.70 19.36
C LEU A 67 -10.58 8.76 20.70
N ASP A 68 -11.24 9.27 21.73
CA ASP A 68 -10.80 9.11 23.11
C ASP A 68 -11.17 7.71 23.63
N ALA A 69 -10.25 6.78 23.53
CA ALA A 69 -10.48 5.40 23.95
C ALA A 69 -10.51 5.24 25.49
N SER A 70 -10.28 6.27 26.29
CA SER A 70 -10.35 6.21 27.76
C SER A 70 -11.77 5.98 28.28
N VAL A 71 -12.78 6.28 27.46
CA VAL A 71 -14.20 6.05 27.78
C VAL A 71 -14.60 4.57 27.63
N LEU A 72 -13.83 3.80 26.87
CA LEU A 72 -14.07 2.38 26.62
C LEU A 72 -13.55 1.52 27.76
N LYS A 73 -14.33 0.53 28.18
CA LYS A 73 -14.01 -0.40 29.25
C LYS A 73 -13.66 -1.80 28.72
N ALA A 74 -14.16 -2.13 27.55
CA ALA A 74 -13.96 -3.43 26.93
C ALA A 74 -12.47 -3.73 26.69
N LYS A 75 -12.11 -5.01 26.80
CA LYS A 75 -10.77 -5.55 26.52
C LYS A 75 -10.82 -6.63 25.44
N GLN A 76 -11.98 -6.84 24.85
CA GLN A 76 -12.21 -7.76 23.74
C GLN A 76 -12.94 -7.00 22.63
N LEU A 77 -12.44 -7.10 21.42
CA LEU A 77 -12.97 -6.43 20.23
C LEU A 77 -13.29 -7.49 19.17
N ILE A 78 -14.53 -7.53 18.74
CA ILE A 78 -14.91 -8.16 17.48
C ILE A 78 -15.11 -7.02 16.48
N ASN A 79 -14.18 -6.88 15.55
CA ASN A 79 -14.31 -5.97 14.44
C ASN A 79 -15.03 -6.68 13.30
N LEU A 80 -15.89 -5.97 12.55
CA LEU A 80 -16.73 -6.57 11.51
C LEU A 80 -16.31 -6.16 10.09
N ASP A 81 -15.14 -5.58 9.97
CA ASP A 81 -14.56 -4.98 8.78
C ASP A 81 -13.61 -5.95 8.06
N SER A 82 -14.10 -7.14 7.76
CA SER A 82 -13.44 -8.15 6.92
C SER A 82 -14.38 -8.63 5.82
N GLU A 83 -13.83 -9.08 4.69
CA GLU A 83 -14.54 -9.25 3.43
C GLU A 83 -14.62 -10.71 2.95
N GLU A 84 -14.17 -11.67 3.77
CA GLU A 84 -14.14 -13.10 3.42
C GLU A 84 -14.71 -13.94 4.58
N GLU A 85 -15.84 -14.60 4.34
CA GLU A 85 -16.48 -15.47 5.32
C GLU A 85 -15.57 -16.65 5.71
N GLY A 86 -15.43 -16.88 7.01
CA GLY A 86 -14.62 -17.99 7.53
C GLY A 86 -13.12 -17.69 7.56
N VAL A 87 -12.74 -16.45 7.26
CA VAL A 87 -11.40 -15.92 7.51
C VAL A 87 -11.45 -14.99 8.71
N PHE A 88 -10.66 -15.29 9.73
CA PHE A 88 -10.51 -14.43 10.90
C PHE A 88 -9.21 -13.65 10.74
N THR A 89 -9.32 -12.34 10.59
CA THR A 89 -8.17 -11.47 10.60
C THR A 89 -7.72 -11.22 12.03
N VAL A 90 -6.47 -11.54 12.32
CA VAL A 90 -5.87 -11.54 13.67
C VAL A 90 -4.63 -10.66 13.78
N GLY A 91 -4.44 -9.79 12.80
CA GLY A 91 -3.36 -8.82 12.72
C GLY A 91 -3.43 -8.01 11.43
N CYS A 92 -2.88 -6.81 11.45
CA CYS A 92 -2.77 -5.97 10.27
C CYS A 92 -1.45 -5.18 10.25
N ALA A 93 -1.04 -4.73 9.06
CA ALA A 93 0.11 -3.86 8.97
C ALA A 93 -0.23 -2.44 9.46
N GLY A 94 0.72 -1.85 10.18
CA GLY A 94 0.81 -0.41 10.31
C GLY A 94 1.51 0.21 9.10
N GLY A 95 1.36 1.52 8.93
CA GLY A 95 1.96 2.26 7.82
C GLY A 95 2.66 3.53 8.27
N THR A 96 3.54 4.04 7.40
CA THR A 96 4.18 5.35 7.52
C THR A 96 4.44 5.88 6.12
N HIS A 97 3.91 7.07 5.82
CA HIS A 97 4.24 7.80 4.61
C HIS A 97 5.57 8.54 4.81
N MET A 98 6.44 8.48 3.81
CA MET A 98 7.73 9.16 3.86
C MET A 98 7.94 9.97 2.59
N GLU A 99 8.35 11.19 2.75
CA GLU A 99 8.76 12.09 1.67
C GLU A 99 10.24 12.43 1.81
N LEU A 100 10.99 12.26 0.73
CA LEU A 100 12.40 12.66 0.63
C LEU A 100 12.50 13.72 -0.44
N LEU A 101 13.01 14.89 -0.07
CA LEU A 101 13.22 16.04 -0.95
C LEU A 101 14.71 16.26 -1.12
N LEU A 102 15.26 15.81 -2.23
CA LEU A 102 16.67 15.99 -2.57
C LEU A 102 16.86 17.33 -3.30
N PRO A 103 17.50 18.34 -2.70
CA PRO A 103 17.76 19.61 -3.38
C PRO A 103 18.64 19.41 -4.61
N VAL A 104 18.27 20.06 -5.71
CA VAL A 104 19.07 20.09 -6.95
C VAL A 104 19.23 21.51 -7.45
N GLN A 105 20.41 21.83 -7.99
CA GLN A 105 20.68 23.08 -8.67
C GLN A 105 20.63 22.88 -10.18
N LEU A 106 19.80 23.66 -10.85
CA LEU A 106 19.74 23.66 -12.31
C LEU A 106 20.78 24.58 -12.92
N LYS A 107 21.38 24.12 -14.01
CA LYS A 107 22.27 24.91 -14.88
C LYS A 107 21.86 24.71 -16.32
N LYS A 108 21.96 25.79 -17.09
CA LYS A 108 21.77 25.74 -18.53
C LYS A 108 22.98 25.11 -19.19
N LYS A 109 22.76 24.10 -20.02
CA LYS A 109 23.79 23.40 -20.80
C LYS A 109 23.27 23.03 -22.18
N THR A 110 24.20 22.78 -23.10
CA THR A 110 23.95 22.24 -24.43
C THR A 110 24.55 20.85 -24.53
N GLY A 111 24.01 19.97 -25.40
CA GLY A 111 24.53 18.63 -25.59
C GLY A 111 23.56 17.73 -26.35
N MET A 112 23.80 16.43 -26.29
CA MET A 112 22.89 15.43 -26.82
C MET A 112 21.99 14.92 -25.69
N GLN A 113 20.68 15.06 -25.85
CA GLN A 113 19.70 14.56 -24.89
C GLN A 113 19.28 13.12 -25.26
N LEU A 114 19.33 12.23 -24.31
CA LEU A 114 18.71 10.93 -24.37
C LEU A 114 17.43 10.97 -23.53
N HIS A 115 16.28 10.80 -24.18
CA HIS A 115 15.01 10.49 -23.50
C HIS A 115 14.94 8.98 -23.28
N VAL A 116 14.54 8.58 -22.07
CA VAL A 116 14.33 7.17 -21.74
C VAL A 116 12.95 7.01 -21.09
N GLU A 117 12.22 6.01 -21.53
CA GLU A 117 10.90 5.65 -21.01
C GLU A 117 10.88 4.16 -20.65
N ILE A 118 10.37 3.82 -19.45
CA ILE A 118 10.07 2.47 -19.00
C ILE A 118 8.56 2.37 -18.81
N THR A 119 7.92 1.40 -19.51
CA THR A 119 6.46 1.23 -19.54
C THR A 119 6.07 -0.25 -19.56
N GLY A 120 4.76 -0.52 -19.64
CA GLY A 120 4.23 -1.88 -19.79
C GLY A 120 4.21 -2.70 -18.51
N LEU A 121 4.47 -2.11 -17.34
CA LEU A 121 4.42 -2.80 -16.07
C LEU A 121 2.97 -2.92 -15.57
N ARG A 122 2.67 -4.04 -14.92
CA ARG A 122 1.33 -4.31 -14.36
C ARG A 122 1.00 -3.43 -13.18
N GLY A 123 1.98 -3.08 -12.34
CA GLY A 123 1.77 -2.31 -11.12
C GLY A 123 0.85 -3.02 -10.13
N GLY A 124 0.03 -2.28 -9.40
CA GLY A 124 -0.94 -2.76 -8.43
C GLY A 124 -0.85 -2.07 -7.09
N HIS A 125 -1.80 -2.35 -6.19
CA HIS A 125 -1.79 -1.84 -4.83
C HIS A 125 -0.61 -2.42 -4.04
N SER A 126 0.18 -1.57 -3.38
CA SER A 126 1.41 -2.00 -2.70
C SER A 126 1.17 -2.90 -1.48
N GLY A 127 -0.01 -2.83 -0.87
CA GLY A 127 -0.40 -3.73 0.21
C GLY A 127 -0.74 -5.14 -0.28
N GLU A 128 -1.43 -5.27 -1.41
CA GLU A 128 -1.93 -6.55 -1.92
C GLU A 128 -0.99 -7.24 -2.90
N CYS A 129 -0.26 -6.45 -3.70
CA CYS A 129 0.52 -6.96 -4.82
C CYS A 129 2.04 -6.96 -4.60
N ILE A 130 2.52 -6.50 -3.45
CA ILE A 130 3.96 -6.34 -3.19
C ILE A 130 4.74 -7.68 -3.21
N ASN A 131 4.06 -8.78 -2.87
CA ASN A 131 4.61 -10.13 -2.88
C ASN A 131 4.53 -10.82 -4.25
N LEU A 132 3.90 -10.21 -5.25
CA LEU A 132 3.75 -10.80 -6.57
C LEU A 132 5.02 -10.66 -7.45
N GLY A 133 6.07 -10.05 -6.92
CA GLY A 133 7.35 -9.88 -7.62
C GLY A 133 7.27 -8.94 -8.83
N ARG A 134 6.24 -8.06 -8.89
CA ARG A 134 6.08 -7.09 -9.98
C ARG A 134 7.17 -6.04 -9.96
N ALA A 135 7.59 -5.60 -11.13
CA ALA A 135 8.60 -4.57 -11.28
C ALA A 135 8.07 -3.19 -10.84
N ASN A 136 8.98 -2.36 -10.32
CA ASN A 136 8.74 -0.95 -10.03
C ASN A 136 9.53 -0.11 -11.03
N ALA A 137 8.86 0.68 -11.87
CA ALA A 137 9.47 1.44 -12.95
C ALA A 137 10.52 2.45 -12.48
N VAL A 138 10.31 3.08 -11.32
CA VAL A 138 11.27 4.05 -10.75
C VAL A 138 12.57 3.33 -10.32
N MET A 139 12.43 2.18 -9.69
CA MET A 139 13.60 1.37 -9.29
C MET A 139 14.38 0.86 -10.50
N LEU A 140 13.68 0.47 -11.56
CA LEU A 140 14.32 0.08 -12.83
C LEU A 140 15.03 1.26 -13.50
N MET A 141 14.41 2.45 -13.48
CA MET A 141 15.04 3.68 -13.97
C MET A 141 16.31 3.99 -13.17
N GLY A 142 16.26 3.98 -11.84
CA GLY A 142 17.45 4.18 -11.00
C GLY A 142 18.58 3.19 -11.32
N ARG A 143 18.24 1.93 -11.56
CA ARG A 143 19.19 0.88 -11.98
C ARG A 143 19.80 1.17 -13.37
N LEU A 144 19.00 1.65 -14.33
CA LEU A 144 19.48 2.03 -15.66
C LEU A 144 20.38 3.27 -15.58
N LEU A 145 19.96 4.32 -14.87
CA LEU A 145 20.75 5.54 -14.66
C LEU A 145 22.13 5.21 -14.07
N ARG A 146 22.20 4.29 -13.10
CA ARG A 146 23.46 3.82 -12.51
C ARG A 146 24.37 3.10 -13.52
N LYS A 147 23.79 2.30 -14.43
CA LYS A 147 24.55 1.63 -15.50
C LYS A 147 25.09 2.64 -16.51
N LEU A 148 24.29 3.60 -16.94
CA LEU A 148 24.65 4.66 -17.87
C LEU A 148 25.74 5.55 -17.28
N PHE A 149 25.62 5.94 -16.02
CA PHE A 149 26.59 6.80 -15.31
C PHE A 149 27.99 6.17 -15.22
N LYS A 150 28.09 4.84 -15.21
CA LYS A 150 29.37 4.11 -15.28
C LYS A 150 30.01 4.16 -16.68
N LYS A 151 29.25 4.52 -17.73
CA LYS A 151 29.76 4.60 -19.11
C LYS A 151 30.16 6.02 -19.50
N SER A 152 29.36 6.99 -19.09
CA SER A 152 29.63 8.41 -19.31
C SER A 152 28.90 9.26 -18.27
N GLU A 153 29.48 10.37 -17.88
CA GLU A 153 28.76 11.39 -17.08
C GLU A 153 27.67 12.03 -17.92
N PHE A 154 26.54 12.31 -17.27
CA PHE A 154 25.43 13.07 -17.83
C PHE A 154 24.84 13.98 -16.76
N SER A 155 24.01 14.92 -17.17
CA SER A 155 23.16 15.72 -16.27
C SER A 155 21.71 15.31 -16.42
N LEU A 156 20.99 15.18 -15.32
CA LEU A 156 19.57 14.86 -15.30
C LEU A 156 18.76 16.11 -15.67
N GLY A 157 17.96 16.02 -16.73
CA GLY A 157 17.06 17.08 -17.20
C GLY A 157 15.64 16.92 -16.64
N SER A 158 15.15 15.70 -16.59
CA SER A 158 13.87 15.34 -15.98
C SER A 158 13.90 13.95 -15.37
N LEU A 159 12.99 13.69 -14.44
CA LEU A 159 12.71 12.37 -13.90
C LEU A 159 11.27 12.39 -13.39
N ASP A 160 10.43 11.49 -13.90
CA ASP A 160 9.03 11.40 -13.53
C ASP A 160 8.58 9.94 -13.54
N GLY A 161 8.08 9.43 -12.42
CA GLY A 161 7.60 8.07 -12.29
C GLY A 161 6.66 7.86 -11.12
N GLY A 162 5.60 7.07 -11.37
CA GLY A 162 4.57 6.79 -10.39
C GLY A 162 3.56 7.93 -10.21
N SER A 163 2.48 7.65 -9.46
CA SER A 163 1.37 8.59 -9.29
C SER A 163 0.76 8.59 -7.89
N LYS A 164 0.96 7.51 -7.14
CA LYS A 164 0.48 7.34 -5.76
C LYS A 164 1.51 6.53 -4.97
N ASP A 165 1.68 6.84 -3.71
CA ASP A 165 2.61 6.15 -2.82
C ASP A 165 2.19 4.71 -2.50
N ASN A 166 0.90 4.44 -2.48
CA ASN A 166 0.33 3.11 -2.27
C ASN A 166 0.19 2.27 -3.56
N ALA A 167 0.67 2.76 -4.70
CA ALA A 167 0.66 2.04 -5.98
C ALA A 167 2.09 1.74 -6.46
N ILE A 168 2.32 0.51 -6.96
CA ILE A 168 3.59 0.13 -7.58
C ILE A 168 3.69 0.86 -8.93
N PRO A 169 4.71 1.72 -9.16
CA PRO A 169 4.87 2.48 -10.38
C PRO A 169 4.92 1.64 -11.64
N ARG A 170 4.04 1.95 -12.60
CA ARG A 170 3.92 1.26 -13.89
C ARG A 170 4.79 1.88 -14.97
N THR A 171 5.15 3.15 -14.81
CA THR A 171 5.89 3.94 -15.79
C THR A 171 6.92 4.82 -15.10
N CYS A 172 8.02 5.09 -15.80
CA CYS A 172 8.99 6.12 -15.40
C CYS A 172 9.70 6.66 -16.64
N THR A 173 9.88 7.98 -16.71
CA THR A 173 10.60 8.68 -17.76
C THR A 173 11.78 9.46 -17.20
N ALA A 174 12.81 9.66 -18.01
CA ALA A 174 13.95 10.51 -17.66
C ALA A 174 14.57 11.14 -18.93
N ASP A 175 15.01 12.39 -18.83
CA ASP A 175 15.82 13.09 -19.82
C ASP A 175 17.23 13.24 -19.30
N LEU A 176 18.21 12.78 -20.06
CA LEU A 176 19.62 12.74 -19.72
C LEU A 176 20.41 13.58 -20.73
N LEU A 177 21.07 14.63 -20.30
CA LEU A 177 21.93 15.45 -21.19
C LEU A 177 23.38 15.00 -21.10
N PHE A 178 23.89 14.49 -22.19
CA PHE A 178 25.29 14.13 -22.36
C PHE A 178 26.06 15.31 -23.01
N PHE A 179 27.24 15.58 -22.49
CA PHE A 179 28.11 16.68 -22.97
C PHE A 179 29.57 16.26 -22.96
N GLY A 180 30.42 16.95 -23.72
CA GLY A 180 31.82 16.61 -23.88
C GLY A 180 32.02 15.37 -24.80
N GLN A 181 33.07 14.60 -24.52
CA GLN A 181 33.37 13.39 -25.30
C GLN A 181 32.67 12.18 -24.73
N PHE A 182 31.75 11.57 -25.49
CA PHE A 182 31.10 10.32 -25.20
C PHE A 182 30.76 9.58 -26.51
N ASP A 183 30.52 8.27 -26.43
CA ASP A 183 30.08 7.48 -27.59
C ASP A 183 28.61 7.08 -27.39
N ASN A 184 27.70 7.68 -28.18
CA ASN A 184 26.27 7.41 -28.12
C ASN A 184 25.94 5.93 -28.43
N ARG A 185 26.75 5.24 -29.25
CA ARG A 185 26.54 3.81 -29.54
C ARG A 185 26.73 2.95 -28.30
N ILE A 186 27.72 3.27 -27.45
CA ILE A 186 27.94 2.58 -26.18
C ILE A 186 26.78 2.81 -25.22
N ILE A 187 26.24 4.04 -25.18
CA ILE A 187 25.09 4.40 -24.36
C ILE A 187 23.85 3.62 -24.85
N SER A 188 23.53 3.69 -26.15
CA SER A 188 22.40 2.97 -26.74
C SER A 188 22.52 1.45 -26.56
N ALA A 189 23.68 0.88 -26.79
CA ALA A 189 23.94 -0.56 -26.53
C ALA A 189 23.75 -0.94 -25.04
N THR A 190 24.04 0.00 -24.12
CA THR A 190 23.81 -0.23 -22.69
C THR A 190 22.32 -0.25 -22.35
N VAL A 191 21.50 0.61 -22.98
CA VAL A 191 20.03 0.62 -22.85
C VAL A 191 19.44 -0.67 -23.42
N GLU A 192 19.83 -1.09 -24.62
CA GLU A 192 19.32 -2.32 -25.25
C GLU A 192 19.67 -3.56 -24.40
N LYS A 193 20.91 -3.66 -23.92
CA LYS A 193 21.31 -4.76 -23.02
C LYS A 193 20.49 -4.74 -21.71
N PHE A 194 20.18 -3.57 -21.17
CA PHE A 194 19.33 -3.44 -19.99
C PHE A 194 17.89 -3.92 -20.28
N LYS A 195 17.33 -3.53 -21.42
CA LYS A 195 16.00 -3.97 -21.88
C LYS A 195 15.90 -5.50 -21.95
N GLU A 196 16.90 -6.17 -22.56
CA GLU A 196 16.96 -7.63 -22.60
C GLU A 196 17.01 -8.24 -21.19
N GLN A 197 17.82 -7.65 -20.29
CA GLN A 197 17.95 -8.14 -18.92
C GLN A 197 16.64 -8.09 -18.15
N ILE A 198 15.93 -6.95 -18.17
CA ILE A 198 14.70 -6.80 -17.41
C ILE A 198 13.54 -7.60 -18.02
N ARG A 199 13.50 -7.78 -19.34
CA ARG A 199 12.53 -8.67 -19.98
C ARG A 199 12.70 -10.12 -19.52
N ASN A 200 13.93 -10.59 -19.36
CA ASN A 200 14.19 -11.92 -18.81
C ASN A 200 13.87 -12.01 -17.32
N GLU A 201 14.20 -10.99 -16.53
CA GLU A 201 13.97 -10.96 -15.08
C GLU A 201 12.47 -10.96 -14.73
N TYR A 202 11.66 -10.25 -15.51
CA TYR A 202 10.24 -10.03 -15.25
C TYR A 202 9.29 -10.69 -16.24
N GLN A 203 9.76 -11.70 -17.00
CA GLN A 203 8.99 -12.37 -18.07
C GLN A 203 7.64 -12.93 -17.62
N PHE A 204 7.49 -13.29 -16.33
CA PHE A 204 6.25 -13.85 -15.77
C PHE A 204 5.38 -12.81 -15.07
N THR A 205 5.99 -11.83 -14.43
CA THR A 205 5.27 -10.83 -13.64
C THR A 205 4.86 -9.61 -14.46
N ASP A 206 5.71 -9.18 -15.40
CA ASP A 206 5.51 -8.01 -16.24
C ASP A 206 5.92 -8.32 -17.70
N PRO A 207 5.23 -9.23 -18.41
CA PRO A 207 5.63 -9.70 -19.74
C PRO A 207 5.64 -8.60 -20.80
N ASP A 208 4.86 -7.53 -20.61
CA ASP A 208 4.73 -6.41 -21.54
C ASP A 208 5.73 -5.27 -21.26
N ILE A 209 6.72 -5.53 -20.36
CA ILE A 209 7.71 -4.50 -19.98
C ILE A 209 8.49 -4.02 -21.21
N GLU A 210 8.56 -2.70 -21.37
CA GLU A 210 9.25 -2.06 -22.48
C GLU A 210 10.18 -0.93 -22.00
N VAL A 211 11.33 -0.80 -22.67
CA VAL A 211 12.22 0.35 -22.54
C VAL A 211 12.38 0.95 -23.91
N ARG A 212 12.07 2.24 -24.03
CA ARG A 212 12.26 3.06 -25.22
C ARG A 212 13.33 4.10 -24.94
N SER A 213 14.08 4.48 -25.96
CA SER A 213 15.05 5.56 -25.83
C SER A 213 15.24 6.28 -27.16
N ASP A 214 15.27 7.61 -27.11
CA ASP A 214 15.39 8.47 -28.28
C ASP A 214 16.40 9.59 -28.04
N TRP A 215 17.25 9.85 -29.06
CA TRP A 215 18.24 10.92 -29.03
C TRP A 215 17.72 12.22 -29.66
N THR A 216 17.94 13.33 -28.99
CA THR A 216 17.67 14.70 -29.53
C THR A 216 18.93 15.53 -29.46
N ASP A 217 19.26 16.19 -30.58
CA ASP A 217 20.39 17.12 -30.62
C ASP A 217 19.99 18.49 -30.04
N LEU A 218 20.55 18.84 -28.90
CA LEU A 218 20.39 20.12 -28.23
C LEU A 218 21.73 20.89 -28.15
N THR A 219 22.67 20.63 -29.07
CA THR A 219 23.97 21.31 -29.09
C THR A 219 23.86 22.82 -29.41
N SER A 220 22.80 23.22 -30.11
CA SER A 220 22.49 24.61 -30.44
C SER A 220 21.47 25.29 -29.51
N ARG A 221 20.91 24.54 -28.53
CA ARG A 221 19.86 25.02 -27.62
C ARG A 221 20.20 24.69 -26.16
N GLU A 222 20.26 25.74 -25.35
CA GLU A 222 20.40 25.53 -23.90
C GLU A 222 19.17 24.91 -23.29
N THR A 223 19.38 23.92 -22.45
CA THR A 223 18.33 23.30 -21.59
C THR A 223 18.76 23.31 -20.13
N ALA A 224 17.78 23.46 -19.23
CA ALA A 224 18.01 23.40 -17.80
C ALA A 224 18.20 21.93 -17.35
N VAL A 225 19.29 21.66 -16.69
CA VAL A 225 19.62 20.31 -16.18
C VAL A 225 20.27 20.40 -14.80
N ALA A 226 20.10 19.37 -13.99
CA ALA A 226 20.77 19.28 -12.70
C ALA A 226 22.30 19.32 -12.84
N THR A 227 22.99 19.88 -11.85
CA THR A 227 24.45 19.82 -11.84
C THR A 227 24.95 18.38 -11.88
N ALA A 228 26.17 18.14 -12.36
CA ALA A 228 26.77 16.81 -12.35
C ALA A 228 26.87 16.23 -10.92
N HIS A 229 27.09 17.10 -9.93
CA HIS A 229 27.12 16.72 -8.52
C HIS A 229 25.76 16.22 -8.03
N ASP A 230 24.67 16.97 -8.31
CA ASP A 230 23.32 16.60 -7.85
C ASP A 230 22.77 15.42 -8.64
N THR A 231 23.07 15.31 -9.94
CA THR A 231 22.79 14.12 -10.74
C THR A 231 23.42 12.87 -10.12
N ARG A 232 24.69 12.96 -9.70
CA ARG A 232 25.40 11.85 -9.06
C ARG A 232 24.75 11.45 -7.74
N LYS A 233 24.33 12.44 -6.92
CA LYS A 233 23.59 12.20 -5.68
C LYS A 233 22.26 11.49 -5.93
N ALA A 234 21.47 12.00 -6.90
CA ALA A 234 20.17 11.41 -7.25
C ALA A 234 20.31 9.95 -7.70
N VAL A 235 21.27 9.67 -8.61
CA VAL A 235 21.54 8.30 -9.07
C VAL A 235 22.01 7.40 -7.93
N ALA A 236 22.83 7.91 -7.03
CA ALA A 236 23.30 7.15 -5.86
C ALA A 236 22.15 6.85 -4.88
N MET A 237 21.33 7.83 -4.59
CA MET A 237 20.16 7.72 -3.72
C MET A 237 19.17 6.71 -4.26
N LEU A 238 18.73 6.82 -5.52
CA LEU A 238 17.82 5.86 -6.18
C LEU A 238 18.39 4.44 -6.23
N THR A 239 19.72 4.29 -6.29
CA THR A 239 20.38 2.99 -6.26
C THR A 239 20.38 2.37 -4.85
N ALA A 240 20.50 3.18 -3.81
CA ALA A 240 20.67 2.73 -2.43
C ALA A 240 19.34 2.57 -1.68
N LEU A 241 18.30 3.29 -2.11
CA LEU A 241 16.98 3.23 -1.49
C LEU A 241 16.38 1.82 -1.60
N PRO A 242 15.94 1.23 -0.47
CA PRO A 242 15.30 -0.09 -0.49
C PRO A 242 13.90 -0.01 -1.10
N ASN A 243 13.41 -1.10 -1.68
CA ASN A 243 12.04 -1.21 -2.20
C ASN A 243 11.57 -2.65 -2.26
N GLY A 244 10.26 -2.87 -2.14
CA GLY A 244 9.61 -4.15 -2.31
C GLY A 244 9.34 -4.89 -0.99
N LEU A 245 9.13 -6.20 -1.10
CA LEU A 245 8.95 -7.10 0.04
C LEU A 245 10.30 -7.30 0.75
N ILE A 246 10.32 -7.06 2.04
CA ILE A 246 11.53 -7.21 2.88
C ILE A 246 11.44 -8.49 3.70
N GLU A 247 10.29 -8.72 4.36
CA GLU A 247 10.08 -9.90 5.21
C GLU A 247 8.71 -10.53 4.90
N THR A 248 8.68 -11.84 4.99
CA THR A 248 7.47 -12.65 4.85
C THR A 248 7.15 -13.28 6.20
N ASP A 249 5.89 -13.26 6.60
CA ASP A 249 5.45 -13.97 7.80
C ASP A 249 5.60 -15.48 7.60
N PRO A 250 6.40 -16.18 8.43
CA PRO A 250 6.72 -17.59 8.22
C PRO A 250 5.53 -18.53 8.45
N ASN A 251 4.48 -18.10 9.16
CA ASN A 251 3.32 -18.92 9.46
C ASN A 251 2.28 -18.86 8.35
N THR A 252 2.11 -17.68 7.75
CA THR A 252 1.07 -17.44 6.75
C THR A 252 1.60 -17.36 5.32
N GLY A 253 2.91 -17.15 5.12
CA GLY A 253 3.52 -16.91 3.82
C GLY A 253 3.15 -15.54 3.21
N ARG A 254 2.45 -14.67 3.97
CA ARG A 254 2.04 -13.35 3.52
C ARG A 254 3.10 -12.28 3.79
N PRO A 255 3.04 -11.12 3.13
CA PRO A 255 3.93 -10.00 3.45
C PRO A 255 3.84 -9.62 4.92
N GLN A 256 4.97 -9.56 5.60
CA GLN A 256 5.09 -9.03 6.96
C GLN A 256 5.57 -7.59 6.93
N THR A 257 6.61 -7.30 6.15
CA THR A 257 7.29 -6.03 6.11
C THR A 257 7.66 -5.67 4.69
N SER A 258 7.25 -4.51 4.23
CA SER A 258 7.52 -4.03 2.88
C SER A 258 7.63 -2.51 2.82
N LEU A 259 8.14 -2.02 1.70
CA LEU A 259 8.03 -0.61 1.35
C LEU A 259 7.90 -0.44 -0.16
N ASN A 260 7.19 0.58 -0.56
CA ASN A 260 6.96 0.92 -1.96
C ASN A 260 7.41 2.35 -2.25
N LEU A 261 8.40 2.51 -3.13
CA LEU A 261 8.70 3.78 -3.74
C LEU A 261 7.60 4.04 -4.78
N GLY A 262 6.62 4.87 -4.43
CA GLY A 262 5.42 5.08 -5.23
C GLY A 262 5.48 6.26 -6.16
N ILE A 263 6.26 7.29 -5.83
CA ILE A 263 6.44 8.50 -6.63
C ILE A 263 7.92 8.89 -6.64
N CYS A 264 8.40 9.31 -7.81
CA CYS A 264 9.68 9.99 -7.96
C CYS A 264 9.53 11.07 -9.03
N LYS A 265 9.68 12.34 -8.65
CA LYS A 265 9.46 13.47 -9.55
C LYS A 265 10.50 14.54 -9.37
N MET A 266 11.16 14.92 -10.48
CA MET A 266 12.07 16.05 -10.50
C MET A 266 11.27 17.34 -10.73
N GLN A 267 11.45 18.30 -9.83
CA GLN A 267 10.92 19.67 -9.89
C GLN A 267 12.06 20.65 -10.21
N GLU A 268 11.78 21.94 -10.18
CA GLU A 268 12.79 22.97 -10.54
C GLU A 268 14.00 22.98 -9.61
N ASP A 269 13.81 22.73 -8.32
CA ASP A 269 14.85 22.88 -7.29
C ASP A 269 15.08 21.62 -6.43
N GLN A 270 14.31 20.55 -6.70
CA GLN A 270 14.40 19.31 -5.92
C GLN A 270 13.92 18.07 -6.69
N ILE A 271 14.36 16.92 -6.22
CA ILE A 271 13.74 15.62 -6.59
C ILE A 271 12.95 15.14 -5.38
N GLU A 272 11.66 15.00 -5.58
CA GLU A 272 10.71 14.44 -4.63
C GLU A 272 10.64 12.92 -4.79
N ILE A 273 10.74 12.18 -3.69
CA ILE A 273 10.53 10.73 -3.64
C ILE A 273 9.57 10.43 -2.50
N THR A 274 8.48 9.73 -2.82
CA THR A 274 7.46 9.36 -1.83
C THR A 274 7.40 7.85 -1.65
N TYR A 275 7.35 7.44 -0.40
CA TYR A 275 7.26 6.05 0.04
C TYR A 275 6.04 5.77 0.90
N LEU A 276 5.56 4.55 0.81
CA LEU A 276 4.73 3.94 1.85
C LEU A 276 5.45 2.72 2.44
N VAL A 277 5.77 2.82 3.73
CA VAL A 277 6.35 1.72 4.52
C VAL A 277 5.23 1.00 5.24
N ARG A 278 5.22 -0.34 5.19
CA ARG A 278 4.23 -1.18 5.86
C ARG A 278 4.89 -2.30 6.64
N SER A 279 4.37 -2.62 7.82
CA SER A 279 4.77 -3.83 8.55
C SER A 279 3.69 -4.23 9.55
N SER A 280 3.45 -5.53 9.69
CA SER A 280 2.64 -6.08 10.80
C SER A 280 3.41 -6.17 12.12
N ILE A 281 4.66 -5.70 12.16
CA ILE A 281 5.51 -5.61 13.36
C ILE A 281 6.03 -4.17 13.50
N ASN A 282 5.62 -3.48 14.57
CA ASN A 282 5.93 -2.06 14.78
C ASN A 282 7.43 -1.75 14.83
N SER A 283 8.23 -2.64 15.43
CA SER A 283 9.69 -2.46 15.50
C SER A 283 10.35 -2.57 14.13
N GLN A 284 9.86 -3.47 13.25
CA GLN A 284 10.35 -3.61 11.87
C GLN A 284 9.95 -2.39 11.03
N LYS A 285 8.71 -1.88 11.19
CA LYS A 285 8.28 -0.64 10.54
C LYS A 285 9.24 0.51 10.87
N LYS A 286 9.49 0.74 12.16
CA LYS A 286 10.42 1.79 12.65
C LYS A 286 11.83 1.59 12.11
N TYR A 287 12.31 0.36 12.01
CA TYR A 287 13.63 0.05 11.46
C TYR A 287 13.71 0.40 9.97
N LEU A 288 12.70 0.05 9.16
CA LEU A 288 12.67 0.44 7.74
C LEU A 288 12.61 1.95 7.53
N VAL A 289 11.77 2.66 8.31
CA VAL A 289 11.74 4.12 8.32
C VAL A 289 13.14 4.68 8.59
N SER A 290 13.86 4.13 9.58
CA SER A 290 15.23 4.54 9.91
C SER A 290 16.21 4.27 8.76
N LYS A 291 16.07 3.14 8.03
CA LYS A 291 16.91 2.84 6.85
C LYS A 291 16.70 3.86 5.73
N VAL A 292 15.44 4.19 5.42
CA VAL A 292 15.14 5.20 4.39
C VAL A 292 15.67 6.56 4.81
N LYS A 293 15.50 6.95 6.09
CA LYS A 293 16.05 8.19 6.64
C LYS A 293 17.58 8.25 6.48
N ALA A 294 18.28 7.18 6.84
CA ALA A 294 19.75 7.14 6.73
C ALA A 294 20.23 7.35 5.28
N VAL A 295 19.55 6.75 4.29
CA VAL A 295 19.89 6.96 2.87
C VAL A 295 19.63 8.41 2.46
N GLY A 296 18.50 8.99 2.87
CA GLY A 296 18.17 10.40 2.61
C GLY A 296 19.19 11.37 3.23
N GLU A 297 19.54 11.16 4.50
CA GLU A 297 20.56 11.96 5.21
C GLU A 297 21.92 11.91 4.51
N LEU A 298 22.40 10.72 4.15
CA LEU A 298 23.64 10.52 3.42
C LEU A 298 23.64 11.21 2.06
N SER A 299 22.47 11.34 1.43
CA SER A 299 22.29 12.01 0.13
C SER A 299 22.09 13.51 0.29
N GLY A 300 21.85 14.02 1.50
CA GLY A 300 21.53 15.42 1.79
C GLY A 300 20.10 15.80 1.44
N ALA A 301 19.16 14.85 1.44
CA ALA A 301 17.73 15.10 1.29
C ALA A 301 17.10 15.55 2.62
N ARG A 302 16.08 16.43 2.53
CA ARG A 302 15.15 16.65 3.63
C ARG A 302 14.19 15.46 3.67
N ILE A 303 13.80 15.03 4.87
CA ILE A 303 12.96 13.86 5.05
C ILE A 303 11.83 14.20 6.00
N ASP A 304 10.61 13.99 5.53
CA ASP A 304 9.40 14.09 6.33
C ASP A 304 8.75 12.69 6.44
N ALA A 305 8.21 12.37 7.61
CA ALA A 305 7.48 11.13 7.86
C ALA A 305 6.14 11.49 8.49
N THR A 306 5.05 11.14 7.83
CA THR A 306 3.68 11.52 8.20
C THR A 306 2.75 10.32 8.16
N GLY A 307 1.51 10.47 8.66
CA GLY A 307 0.50 9.43 8.59
C GLY A 307 0.94 8.12 9.23
N ASP A 308 1.71 8.20 10.33
CA ASP A 308 2.16 7.01 11.05
C ASP A 308 1.00 6.39 11.83
N TYR A 309 0.64 5.16 11.49
CA TYR A 309 -0.32 4.37 12.25
C TYR A 309 0.28 3.02 12.65
N PRO A 310 -0.08 2.50 13.85
CA PRO A 310 0.51 1.29 14.39
C PRO A 310 0.01 0.03 13.70
N ALA A 311 0.84 -1.01 13.72
CA ALA A 311 0.41 -2.36 13.39
C ALA A 311 -0.49 -2.94 14.51
N TRP A 312 -1.45 -3.76 14.11
CA TRP A 312 -2.06 -4.73 15.00
C TRP A 312 -1.23 -6.02 14.93
N GLU A 313 -0.32 -6.16 15.90
CA GLU A 313 0.57 -7.31 15.95
C GLU A 313 -0.18 -8.57 16.38
N TYR A 314 0.13 -9.70 15.73
CA TYR A 314 -0.44 -10.99 16.09
C TYR A 314 -0.14 -11.35 17.56
N GLN A 315 -1.19 -11.65 18.32
CA GLN A 315 -1.08 -12.09 19.71
C GLN A 315 -1.08 -13.62 19.75
N LYS A 316 0.04 -14.20 20.22
CA LYS A 316 0.13 -15.67 20.36
C LYS A 316 -0.93 -16.21 21.31
N ASP A 317 -1.08 -15.58 22.47
CA ASP A 317 -2.06 -15.93 23.49
C ASP A 317 -3.24 -14.95 23.41
N CYS A 318 -4.37 -15.39 22.85
CA CYS A 318 -5.57 -14.58 22.64
C CYS A 318 -6.84 -15.41 22.93
N PRO A 319 -7.30 -15.44 24.20
CA PRO A 319 -8.51 -16.16 24.60
C PRO A 319 -9.75 -15.83 23.76
N LEU A 320 -9.95 -14.58 23.36
CA LEU A 320 -11.05 -14.19 22.46
C LEU A 320 -10.98 -14.98 21.15
N ARG A 321 -9.83 -14.95 20.47
CA ARG A 321 -9.63 -15.69 19.22
C ARG A 321 -9.91 -17.17 19.39
N ASP A 322 -9.37 -17.77 20.47
CA ASP A 322 -9.49 -19.21 20.70
C ASP A 322 -10.95 -19.59 20.97
N THR A 323 -11.71 -18.75 21.68
CA THR A 323 -13.16 -18.91 21.87
C THR A 323 -13.90 -18.82 20.54
N LEU A 324 -13.65 -17.78 19.73
CA LEU A 324 -14.31 -17.60 18.44
C LEU A 324 -14.01 -18.74 17.46
N VAL A 325 -12.78 -19.25 17.42
CA VAL A 325 -12.40 -20.43 16.62
C VAL A 325 -13.18 -21.67 17.06
N CYS A 326 -13.32 -21.90 18.37
CA CYS A 326 -14.10 -23.03 18.90
C CYS A 326 -15.58 -22.91 18.54
N VAL A 327 -16.17 -21.72 18.68
CA VAL A 327 -17.57 -21.46 18.29
C VAL A 327 -17.79 -21.71 16.81
N TYR A 328 -16.89 -21.21 15.95
CA TYR A 328 -16.97 -21.38 14.51
C TYR A 328 -16.87 -22.87 14.12
N GLU A 329 -15.90 -23.60 14.69
CA GLU A 329 -15.72 -25.03 14.43
C GLU A 329 -16.95 -25.85 14.83
N LYS A 330 -17.57 -25.53 15.99
CA LYS A 330 -18.83 -26.17 16.42
C LYS A 330 -20.00 -25.86 15.50
N ALA A 331 -20.10 -24.64 15.01
CA ALA A 331 -21.21 -24.18 14.17
C ALA A 331 -21.13 -24.72 12.73
N TYR A 332 -19.93 -24.82 12.15
CA TYR A 332 -19.74 -25.11 10.74
C TYR A 332 -18.92 -26.38 10.44
N GLY A 333 -18.46 -27.11 11.47
CA GLY A 333 -17.70 -28.36 11.30
C GLY A 333 -16.29 -28.20 10.73
N LYS A 334 -15.79 -26.96 10.62
CA LYS A 334 -14.43 -26.64 10.14
C LYS A 334 -13.87 -25.46 10.91
N LYS A 335 -12.56 -25.40 11.06
CA LYS A 335 -11.89 -24.21 11.63
C LYS A 335 -11.89 -23.05 10.65
N PRO A 336 -12.00 -21.81 11.14
CA PRO A 336 -11.76 -20.64 10.30
C PRO A 336 -10.28 -20.57 9.91
N LYS A 337 -10.01 -19.91 8.82
CA LYS A 337 -8.64 -19.57 8.42
C LYS A 337 -8.19 -18.34 9.19
N LEU A 338 -7.05 -18.40 9.86
CA LEU A 338 -6.43 -17.22 10.46
C LEU A 338 -5.59 -16.47 9.42
N SER A 339 -5.76 -15.16 9.36
CA SER A 339 -5.07 -14.30 8.40
C SER A 339 -4.52 -13.04 9.05
N ILE A 340 -3.45 -12.52 8.46
CA ILE A 340 -2.91 -11.19 8.77
C ILE A 340 -3.00 -10.40 7.47
N THR A 341 -3.65 -9.23 7.49
CA THR A 341 -3.70 -8.36 6.32
C THR A 341 -2.48 -7.44 6.24
N HIS A 342 -2.03 -7.13 5.04
CA HIS A 342 -0.97 -6.15 4.81
C HIS A 342 -1.53 -4.72 4.56
N GLY A 343 -2.85 -4.57 4.60
CA GLY A 343 -3.56 -3.30 4.76
C GLY A 343 -3.57 -2.83 6.21
N GLY A 344 -4.01 -1.59 6.45
CA GLY A 344 -4.32 -1.10 7.79
C GLY A 344 -5.75 -1.49 8.18
N LEU A 345 -6.02 -1.61 9.46
CA LEU A 345 -7.36 -1.73 10.06
C LEU A 345 -7.40 -0.90 11.34
N GLU A 346 -8.56 -0.38 11.69
CA GLU A 346 -8.79 0.37 12.94
C GLU A 346 -8.41 -0.41 14.20
N CYS A 347 -8.41 -1.74 14.13
CA CYS A 347 -7.91 -2.62 15.20
C CYS A 347 -6.49 -2.27 15.66
N GLY A 348 -5.61 -1.83 14.76
CA GLY A 348 -4.25 -1.39 15.08
C GLY A 348 -4.23 -0.14 15.95
N LEU A 349 -5.06 0.84 15.60
CA LEU A 349 -5.20 2.08 16.35
C LEU A 349 -5.80 1.84 17.74
N LEU A 350 -6.86 1.02 17.83
CA LEU A 350 -7.48 0.66 19.11
C LEU A 350 -6.52 -0.14 20.00
N ALA A 351 -5.79 -1.10 19.45
CA ALA A 351 -4.80 -1.87 20.20
C ALA A 351 -3.68 -1.00 20.77
N ALA A 352 -3.29 0.06 20.06
CA ALA A 352 -2.32 1.04 20.58
C ALA A 352 -2.89 1.93 21.70
N LYS A 353 -4.19 2.24 21.65
CA LYS A 353 -4.88 3.08 22.64
C LYS A 353 -5.31 2.30 23.89
N ILE A 354 -5.61 1.00 23.74
CA ILE A 354 -6.12 0.15 24.82
C ILE A 354 -5.14 -0.98 25.09
N PRO A 355 -4.21 -0.84 26.07
CA PRO A 355 -3.27 -1.90 26.39
C PRO A 355 -3.96 -3.22 26.77
N GLY A 356 -3.51 -4.31 26.14
CA GLY A 356 -4.03 -5.65 26.37
C GLY A 356 -5.35 -5.95 25.65
N LEU A 357 -5.81 -5.10 24.72
CA LEU A 357 -6.97 -5.37 23.89
C LEU A 357 -6.74 -6.62 23.06
N GLN A 358 -7.67 -7.57 23.16
CA GLN A 358 -7.74 -8.75 22.30
C GLN A 358 -8.69 -8.44 21.14
N SER A 359 -8.26 -8.68 19.93
CA SER A 359 -9.05 -8.32 18.75
C SER A 359 -9.12 -9.48 17.75
N VAL A 360 -10.25 -9.63 17.10
CA VAL A 360 -10.47 -10.49 15.93
C VAL A 360 -11.38 -9.74 14.98
N SER A 361 -11.02 -9.65 13.69
CA SER A 361 -11.88 -9.10 12.66
C SER A 361 -12.49 -10.24 11.84
N ILE A 362 -13.78 -10.15 11.58
CA ILE A 362 -14.60 -11.08 10.80
C ILE A 362 -15.49 -10.29 9.85
N GLY A 363 -16.06 -10.94 8.86
CA GLY A 363 -17.03 -10.31 7.97
C GLY A 363 -17.64 -11.30 6.98
N PRO A 364 -18.65 -10.85 6.23
CA PRO A 364 -19.25 -11.62 5.15
C PRO A 364 -18.43 -11.53 3.88
N ASP A 365 -18.78 -12.37 2.87
CA ASP A 365 -18.18 -12.29 1.56
C ASP A 365 -18.63 -11.03 0.83
N MET A 366 -17.65 -10.18 0.49
CA MET A 366 -17.78 -9.02 -0.37
C MET A 366 -16.82 -9.14 -1.56
N GLU A 367 -17.23 -8.66 -2.71
CA GLU A 367 -16.41 -8.67 -3.93
C GLU A 367 -16.41 -7.27 -4.55
N GLY A 368 -15.29 -6.88 -5.15
CA GLY A 368 -15.16 -5.60 -5.87
C GLY A 368 -15.27 -4.37 -4.98
N ILE A 369 -14.95 -4.47 -3.70
CA ILE A 369 -14.91 -3.33 -2.76
C ILE A 369 -14.11 -2.16 -3.35
N HIS A 370 -14.44 -0.93 -2.96
CA HIS A 370 -13.83 0.31 -3.47
C HIS A 370 -14.00 0.53 -4.98
N THR A 371 -14.94 -0.20 -5.62
CA THR A 371 -15.25 -0.04 -7.04
C THR A 371 -16.77 0.01 -7.28
N PRO A 372 -17.24 0.48 -8.45
CA PRO A 372 -18.66 0.40 -8.82
C PRO A 372 -19.20 -1.02 -9.00
N ASP A 373 -18.34 -2.03 -9.02
CA ASP A 373 -18.70 -3.45 -9.11
C ASP A 373 -18.84 -4.13 -7.74
N GLU A 374 -18.83 -3.33 -6.67
CA GLU A 374 -18.98 -3.80 -5.28
C GLU A 374 -20.30 -4.56 -5.09
N LYS A 375 -20.20 -5.73 -4.50
CA LYS A 375 -21.36 -6.59 -4.20
C LYS A 375 -21.16 -7.40 -2.93
N LEU A 376 -22.24 -7.58 -2.20
CA LEU A 376 -22.32 -8.24 -0.90
C LEU A 376 -23.15 -9.50 -0.99
N SER A 377 -22.62 -10.64 -0.55
CA SER A 377 -23.33 -11.93 -0.52
C SER A 377 -24.35 -11.97 0.62
N VAL A 378 -25.65 -11.99 0.28
CA VAL A 378 -26.74 -12.01 1.27
C VAL A 378 -26.72 -13.27 2.14
N GLU A 379 -26.41 -14.43 1.56
CA GLU A 379 -26.30 -15.68 2.31
C GLU A 379 -25.09 -15.70 3.26
N SER A 380 -23.99 -15.09 2.86
CA SER A 380 -22.81 -14.92 3.71
C SER A 380 -23.11 -13.95 4.87
N VAL A 381 -23.80 -12.85 4.62
CA VAL A 381 -24.28 -11.93 5.68
C VAL A 381 -25.10 -12.69 6.72
N ARG A 382 -26.05 -13.53 6.30
CA ARG A 382 -26.84 -14.33 7.23
C ARG A 382 -25.99 -15.25 8.09
N ARG A 383 -25.05 -15.97 7.48
CA ARG A 383 -24.16 -16.88 8.24
C ARG A 383 -23.20 -16.12 9.16
N THR A 384 -22.71 -14.97 8.75
CA THR A 384 -21.87 -14.12 9.60
C THR A 384 -22.65 -13.59 10.79
N TRP A 385 -23.91 -13.19 10.60
CA TRP A 385 -24.81 -12.79 11.69
C TRP A 385 -25.07 -13.97 12.65
N ASP A 386 -25.42 -15.14 12.14
CA ASP A 386 -25.64 -16.34 12.96
C ASP A 386 -24.40 -16.71 13.77
N PHE A 387 -23.21 -16.51 13.21
CA PHE A 387 -21.95 -16.71 13.91
C PHE A 387 -21.72 -15.65 14.99
N LEU A 388 -21.95 -14.37 14.68
CA LEU A 388 -21.78 -13.26 15.62
C LEU A 388 -22.69 -13.46 16.86
N VAL A 389 -23.95 -13.85 16.68
CA VAL A 389 -24.86 -14.16 17.78
C VAL A 389 -24.32 -15.29 18.66
N LYS A 390 -23.89 -16.42 18.07
CA LYS A 390 -23.28 -17.52 18.83
C LYS A 390 -21.98 -17.14 19.53
N ALA A 391 -21.20 -16.24 18.92
CA ALA A 391 -19.98 -15.72 19.53
C ALA A 391 -20.30 -14.87 20.77
N MET A 392 -21.30 -14.00 20.69
CA MET A 392 -21.77 -13.20 21.84
C MET A 392 -22.31 -14.07 22.96
N GLU A 393 -23.13 -15.09 22.65
CA GLU A 393 -23.62 -16.06 23.62
C GLU A 393 -22.47 -16.80 24.34
N ALA A 394 -21.41 -17.16 23.63
CA ALA A 394 -20.27 -17.87 24.21
C ALA A 394 -19.35 -16.96 25.06
N LEU A 395 -19.48 -15.66 24.92
CA LEU A 395 -18.72 -14.65 25.67
C LEU A 395 -19.52 -14.06 26.84
N ALA A 396 -20.84 -14.36 26.95
CA ALA A 396 -21.72 -13.94 28.04
C ALA A 396 -21.47 -14.80 29.32
#